data_4da488aab32f48673e4ff5e98976430b
#
_entry.id   4da488aab32f48673e4ff5e98976430b
#
_cell.length_a   1.000
_cell.length_b   1.000
_cell.length_c   1.000
_cell.angle_alpha   90.00
_cell.angle_beta   90.00
_cell.angle_gamma   90.00
#
_symmetry.space_group_name_H-M   'P 1'
#
loop_
_entity.id
_entity.type
_entity.pdbx_description
1 polymer ?
#
loop_
_entity_poly.entity_id
_entity_poly.type
_entity_poly.pdbx_seq_one_letter_code
_entity_poly.pdbx_strand_id
1 'polypeptide(L)'
;TTGAHYSHDLLTEDALGWVRENAEKPFFLLLTYAVPHLALQVPEDSMEPYYGLWEDPPYDGKKGYLAHPTPRAAYAGMVSRMDRDVGRLMDLLSQLDIDDNTIVMFTSDNGATYDIGGARSDFFASGGGLRGAKGSVFEGGLRVPLIVRWPQQIAAGTVSHMPAAFWDFLPTILDAAGASPLATTDGVSLMPELLGHSEQPAHAYLYWEFPAYGSQQAIRMGDWKAVRRDLQKSAGPIQLYNLKEDRAESNDVAASHPELVALAAKYMTEAHTPSVLFQLPGVDAPKPAED
;
A
#
# COMPACT_ATOMS: atom_id res chain seq x y z
N THR A 1 21.67 -17.07 6.40
CA THR A 1 22.18 -16.21 7.49
C THR A 1 21.45 -16.56 8.77
N THR A 2 22.15 -17.22 9.66
CA THR A 2 21.66 -17.50 11.02
C THR A 2 22.10 -16.36 11.92
N GLY A 3 21.22 -15.37 12.13
CA GLY A 3 21.43 -14.33 13.14
C GLY A 3 20.98 -14.84 14.52
N ALA A 4 21.54 -14.29 15.58
CA ALA A 4 21.12 -14.59 16.95
C ALA A 4 19.72 -13.99 17.26
N HIS A 5 19.27 -13.03 16.46
CA HIS A 5 18.02 -12.30 16.64
C HIS A 5 17.32 -12.09 15.30
N TYR A 6 16.01 -12.07 15.32
CA TYR A 6 15.18 -11.72 14.18
C TYR A 6 14.80 -10.23 14.23
N SER A 7 15.10 -9.51 13.16
CA SER A 7 14.93 -8.05 13.14
C SER A 7 13.49 -7.58 13.41
N HIS A 8 12.51 -8.31 12.90
CA HIS A 8 11.10 -8.02 13.15
C HIS A 8 10.76 -8.08 14.64
N ASP A 9 11.27 -9.11 15.35
CA ASP A 9 11.04 -9.25 16.79
C ASP A 9 11.67 -8.09 17.57
N LEU A 10 12.91 -7.70 17.19
CA LEU A 10 13.59 -6.58 17.84
C LEU A 10 12.81 -5.27 17.65
N LEU A 11 12.32 -5.02 16.43
CA LEU A 11 11.49 -3.84 16.14
C LEU A 11 10.19 -3.86 16.95
N THR A 12 9.57 -5.02 17.09
CA THR A 12 8.36 -5.18 17.89
C THR A 12 8.62 -4.92 19.37
N GLU A 13 9.67 -5.52 19.94
CA GLU A 13 10.00 -5.31 21.35
C GLU A 13 10.33 -3.84 21.65
N ASP A 14 11.09 -3.20 20.76
CA ASP A 14 11.42 -1.78 20.87
C ASP A 14 10.15 -0.91 20.81
N ALA A 15 9.26 -1.15 19.86
CA ALA A 15 7.99 -0.45 19.73
C ALA A 15 7.11 -0.62 20.98
N LEU A 16 6.98 -1.85 21.51
CA LEU A 16 6.19 -2.13 22.72
C LEU A 16 6.81 -1.45 23.96
N GLY A 17 8.15 -1.43 24.06
CA GLY A 17 8.87 -0.70 25.10
C GLY A 17 8.59 0.79 25.03
N TRP A 18 8.74 1.36 23.84
CA TRP A 18 8.51 2.76 23.58
C TRP A 18 7.07 3.21 23.91
N VAL A 19 6.07 2.41 23.55
CA VAL A 19 4.66 2.70 23.89
C VAL A 19 4.47 2.76 25.42
N ARG A 20 5.06 1.81 26.18
CA ARG A 20 4.98 1.84 27.66
C ARG A 20 5.58 3.13 28.26
N GLU A 21 6.71 3.55 27.73
CA GLU A 21 7.41 4.74 28.19
C GLU A 21 6.69 6.06 27.87
N ASN A 22 5.83 6.05 26.84
CA ASN A 22 5.14 7.24 26.36
C ASN A 22 3.61 7.22 26.57
N ALA A 23 3.07 6.21 27.25
CA ALA A 23 1.63 6.02 27.43
C ALA A 23 0.90 7.19 28.12
N GLU A 24 1.60 7.95 28.98
CA GLU A 24 1.04 9.10 29.71
C GLU A 24 1.03 10.40 28.90
N LYS A 25 1.50 10.39 27.64
CA LYS A 25 1.61 11.57 26.78
C LYS A 25 0.96 11.32 25.44
N PRO A 26 0.48 12.37 24.75
CA PRO A 26 0.14 12.22 23.33
C PRO A 26 1.37 11.75 22.55
N PHE A 27 1.19 10.74 21.70
CA PHE A 27 2.27 10.22 20.86
C PHE A 27 1.79 9.90 19.45
N PHE A 28 2.74 9.83 18.53
CA PHE A 28 2.59 9.30 17.19
C PHE A 28 3.65 8.23 16.97
N LEU A 29 3.22 7.02 16.66
CA LEU A 29 4.09 5.89 16.31
C LEU A 29 3.84 5.46 14.88
N LEU A 30 4.87 5.53 14.03
CA LEU A 30 4.89 4.92 12.72
C LEU A 30 5.75 3.66 12.76
N LEU A 31 5.09 2.49 12.77
CA LEU A 31 5.76 1.19 12.85
C LEU A 31 5.84 0.55 11.45
N THR A 32 7.01 0.67 10.83
CA THR A 32 7.26 0.20 9.46
C THR A 32 7.87 -1.20 9.47
N TYR A 33 7.04 -2.23 9.52
CA TYR A 33 7.49 -3.61 9.43
C TYR A 33 7.99 -3.95 8.01
N ALA A 34 9.14 -4.65 7.93
CA ALA A 34 9.64 -5.15 6.66
C ALA A 34 8.93 -6.43 6.19
N VAL A 35 8.38 -7.22 7.11
CA VAL A 35 7.63 -8.44 6.77
C VAL A 35 6.25 -8.09 6.16
N PRO A 36 5.78 -8.87 5.19
CA PRO A 36 6.32 -10.11 4.62
C PRO A 36 7.20 -9.91 3.38
N HIS A 37 7.98 -8.82 3.30
CA HIS A 37 8.90 -8.59 2.19
C HIS A 37 9.98 -9.69 2.11
N LEU A 38 10.40 -10.02 0.89
CA LEU A 38 11.52 -10.92 0.63
C LEU A 38 12.86 -10.38 1.21
N ALA A 39 13.83 -11.20 1.62
CA ALA A 39 13.83 -12.66 1.50
C ALA A 39 12.94 -13.33 2.57
N LEU A 40 12.49 -14.54 2.25
CA LEU A 40 11.60 -15.33 3.13
C LEU A 40 12.37 -15.94 4.31
N GLN A 41 12.83 -15.09 5.22
CA GLN A 41 13.58 -15.50 6.41
C GLN A 41 12.74 -15.22 7.66
N VAL A 42 12.32 -16.28 8.33
CA VAL A 42 11.49 -16.21 9.53
C VAL A 42 11.92 -17.32 10.50
N PRO A 43 11.80 -17.14 11.82
CA PRO A 43 12.07 -18.21 12.80
C PRO A 43 11.22 -19.45 12.57
N GLU A 44 11.79 -20.60 12.88
CA GLU A 44 11.19 -21.93 12.66
C GLU A 44 9.81 -22.09 13.29
N ASP A 45 9.62 -21.57 14.51
CA ASP A 45 8.34 -21.58 15.23
C ASP A 45 7.17 -20.97 14.46
N SER A 46 7.46 -20.06 13.54
CA SER A 46 6.44 -19.43 12.68
C SER A 46 6.07 -20.28 11.48
N MET A 47 6.97 -21.17 11.03
CA MET A 47 6.76 -22.04 9.87
C MET A 47 6.10 -23.37 10.25
N GLU A 48 6.38 -23.89 11.47
CA GLU A 48 5.89 -25.17 11.95
C GLU A 48 4.38 -25.42 11.72
N PRO A 49 3.48 -24.44 11.95
CA PRO A 49 2.05 -24.62 11.71
C PRO A 49 1.68 -24.87 10.24
N TYR A 50 2.59 -24.56 9.32
CA TYR A 50 2.35 -24.62 7.87
C TYR A 50 3.01 -25.83 7.19
N TYR A 51 3.85 -26.57 7.88
CA TYR A 51 4.50 -27.75 7.30
C TYR A 51 3.51 -28.83 6.93
N GLY A 52 3.61 -29.27 5.67
CA GLY A 52 2.76 -30.35 5.15
C GLY A 52 1.32 -29.96 4.79
N LEU A 53 0.92 -28.68 4.93
CA LEU A 53 -0.41 -28.23 4.54
C LEU A 53 -0.60 -28.18 3.00
N TRP A 54 0.49 -28.07 2.25
CA TRP A 54 0.52 -28.01 0.78
C TRP A 54 1.88 -28.48 0.26
N GLU A 55 1.96 -28.69 -1.05
CA GLU A 55 3.27 -28.83 -1.70
C GLU A 55 4.05 -27.54 -1.58
N ASP A 56 5.29 -27.61 -1.13
CA ASP A 56 6.15 -26.43 -0.93
C ASP A 56 7.52 -26.68 -1.59
N PRO A 57 7.60 -26.57 -2.94
CA PRO A 57 8.82 -26.81 -3.67
C PRO A 57 9.90 -25.78 -3.27
N PRO A 58 11.13 -26.26 -3.03
CA PRO A 58 12.24 -25.41 -2.61
C PRO A 58 12.53 -24.31 -3.64
N TYR A 59 12.84 -23.12 -3.16
CA TYR A 59 13.40 -22.05 -3.95
C TYR A 59 14.93 -22.07 -3.88
N ASP A 60 15.59 -22.14 -5.04
CA ASP A 60 17.04 -22.37 -5.15
C ASP A 60 17.92 -21.10 -5.11
N GLY A 61 17.31 -19.93 -5.00
CA GLY A 61 18.00 -18.64 -4.94
C GLY A 61 18.49 -18.07 -6.28
N LYS A 62 18.29 -18.77 -7.43
CA LYS A 62 18.87 -18.34 -8.72
C LYS A 62 18.25 -17.09 -9.31
N LYS A 63 17.05 -16.70 -8.89
CA LYS A 63 16.33 -15.51 -9.38
C LYS A 63 16.36 -14.34 -8.39
N GLY A 64 17.46 -14.18 -7.66
CA GLY A 64 17.58 -13.17 -6.59
C GLY A 64 16.96 -13.64 -5.27
N TYR A 65 17.34 -13.01 -4.18
CA TYR A 65 17.01 -13.38 -2.81
C TYR A 65 17.64 -14.72 -2.36
N LEU A 66 17.60 -14.99 -1.08
CA LEU A 66 18.16 -16.21 -0.50
C LEU A 66 17.28 -17.42 -0.83
N ALA A 67 17.93 -18.57 -1.05
CA ALA A 67 17.24 -19.86 -1.18
C ALA A 67 16.47 -20.19 0.10
N HIS A 68 15.35 -20.90 -0.06
CA HIS A 68 14.55 -21.38 1.06
C HIS A 68 13.99 -22.79 0.77
N PRO A 69 14.10 -23.76 1.71
CA PRO A 69 13.61 -25.12 1.49
C PRO A 69 12.07 -25.20 1.45
N THR A 70 11.38 -24.34 2.18
CA THR A 70 9.92 -24.29 2.32
C THR A 70 9.40 -22.85 2.21
N PRO A 71 9.47 -22.23 0.99
CA PRO A 71 9.20 -20.80 0.81
C PRO A 71 7.75 -20.41 1.11
N ARG A 72 6.77 -21.30 0.85
CA ARG A 72 5.36 -21.01 1.14
C ARG A 72 5.11 -21.01 2.66
N ALA A 73 5.62 -21.99 3.37
CA ALA A 73 5.53 -22.01 4.83
C ALA A 73 6.20 -20.78 5.45
N ALA A 74 7.37 -20.37 4.92
CA ALA A 74 8.06 -19.18 5.37
C ALA A 74 7.24 -17.89 5.13
N TYR A 75 6.64 -17.73 3.95
CA TYR A 75 5.80 -16.57 3.65
C TYR A 75 4.59 -16.51 4.58
N ALA A 76 3.86 -17.61 4.74
CA ALA A 76 2.74 -17.69 5.67
C ALA A 76 3.16 -17.41 7.12
N GLY A 77 4.30 -17.98 7.54
CA GLY A 77 4.88 -17.75 8.86
C GLY A 77 5.25 -16.28 9.12
N MET A 78 5.79 -15.58 8.11
CA MET A 78 6.05 -14.13 8.21
C MET A 78 4.77 -13.34 8.44
N VAL A 79 3.70 -13.65 7.70
CA VAL A 79 2.40 -12.97 7.86
C VAL A 79 1.81 -13.22 9.24
N SER A 80 1.80 -14.47 9.70
CA SER A 80 1.26 -14.82 11.02
C SER A 80 2.08 -14.23 12.17
N ARG A 81 3.41 -14.13 12.00
CA ARG A 81 4.25 -13.48 13.01
C ARG A 81 3.94 -11.99 13.12
N MET A 82 3.77 -11.31 11.99
CA MET A 82 3.35 -9.91 11.97
C MET A 82 1.98 -9.72 12.62
N ASP A 83 1.00 -10.55 12.26
CA ASP A 83 -0.35 -10.51 12.82
C ASP A 83 -0.35 -10.70 14.34
N ARG A 84 0.42 -11.71 14.84
CA ARG A 84 0.64 -11.92 16.27
C ARG A 84 1.17 -10.65 16.94
N ASP A 85 2.12 -9.98 16.33
CA ASP A 85 2.81 -8.84 16.95
C ASP A 85 1.96 -7.56 16.86
N VAL A 86 1.11 -7.43 15.86
CA VAL A 86 0.02 -6.43 15.86
C VAL A 86 -0.95 -6.72 17.03
N GLY A 87 -1.33 -7.99 17.24
CA GLY A 87 -2.15 -8.39 18.40
C GLY A 87 -1.51 -7.98 19.72
N ARG A 88 -0.20 -8.22 19.91
CA ARG A 88 0.53 -7.80 21.12
C ARG A 88 0.50 -6.29 21.36
N LEU A 89 0.57 -5.50 20.29
CA LEU A 89 0.42 -4.04 20.40
C LEU A 89 -0.99 -3.65 20.85
N MET A 90 -2.02 -4.27 20.26
CA MET A 90 -3.41 -4.03 20.65
C MET A 90 -3.67 -4.41 22.11
N ASP A 91 -3.16 -5.57 22.55
CA ASP A 91 -3.25 -5.99 23.94
C ASP A 91 -2.55 -5.02 24.89
N LEU A 92 -1.40 -4.47 24.49
CA LEU A 92 -0.67 -3.49 25.26
C LEU A 92 -1.44 -2.19 25.45
N LEU A 93 -2.06 -1.65 24.37
CA LEU A 93 -2.89 -0.46 24.45
C LEU A 93 -4.04 -0.64 25.45
N SER A 94 -4.67 -1.82 25.43
CA SER A 94 -5.72 -2.18 26.37
C SER A 94 -5.21 -2.32 27.81
N GLN A 95 -4.06 -2.97 28.04
CA GLN A 95 -3.42 -3.12 29.36
C GLN A 95 -3.03 -1.79 29.99
N LEU A 96 -2.70 -0.80 29.16
CA LEU A 96 -2.33 0.55 29.59
C LEU A 96 -3.53 1.49 29.74
N ASP A 97 -4.75 1.00 29.46
CA ASP A 97 -6.01 1.80 29.51
C ASP A 97 -5.99 3.05 28.62
N ILE A 98 -5.28 2.96 27.46
CA ILE A 98 -5.21 4.03 26.46
C ILE A 98 -5.87 3.66 25.12
N ASP A 99 -6.47 2.49 25.02
CA ASP A 99 -7.05 1.95 23.81
C ASP A 99 -8.18 2.82 23.25
N ASP A 100 -9.06 3.31 24.11
CA ASP A 100 -10.20 4.17 23.72
C ASP A 100 -9.77 5.54 23.21
N ASN A 101 -8.55 5.99 23.55
CA ASN A 101 -7.98 7.26 23.11
C ASN A 101 -6.85 7.10 22.11
N THR A 102 -6.76 5.96 21.46
CA THR A 102 -5.73 5.67 20.45
C THR A 102 -6.37 5.26 19.13
N ILE A 103 -6.06 6.00 18.06
CA ILE A 103 -6.38 5.59 16.70
C ILE A 103 -5.27 4.66 16.18
N VAL A 104 -5.65 3.47 15.72
CA VAL A 104 -4.73 2.50 15.12
C VAL A 104 -5.09 2.34 13.65
N MET A 105 -4.10 2.55 12.78
CA MET A 105 -4.25 2.38 11.33
C MET A 105 -3.30 1.28 10.86
N PHE A 106 -3.82 0.27 10.17
CA PHE A 106 -3.04 -0.78 9.54
C PHE A 106 -3.17 -0.71 8.03
N THR A 107 -2.04 -0.70 7.32
CA THR A 107 -2.00 -0.66 5.86
C THR A 107 -0.70 -1.27 5.33
N SER A 108 -0.53 -1.28 4.00
CA SER A 108 0.69 -1.66 3.31
C SER A 108 1.18 -0.54 2.39
N ASP A 109 2.48 -0.48 2.15
CA ASP A 109 3.12 0.53 1.29
C ASP A 109 2.84 0.32 -0.20
N ASN A 110 2.59 -0.94 -0.61
CA ASN A 110 2.25 -1.34 -1.97
C ASN A 110 1.52 -2.69 -1.99
N GLY A 111 0.98 -3.03 -3.14
CA GLY A 111 0.34 -4.33 -3.37
C GLY A 111 1.30 -5.53 -3.29
N ALA A 112 0.74 -6.73 -3.37
CA ALA A 112 1.48 -7.97 -3.29
C ALA A 112 2.63 -8.04 -4.30
N THR A 113 3.74 -8.68 -3.94
CA THR A 113 4.82 -8.93 -4.88
C THR A 113 4.38 -9.88 -6.01
N TYR A 114 5.04 -9.81 -7.15
CA TYR A 114 4.90 -10.83 -8.19
C TYR A 114 5.71 -12.08 -7.82
N ASP A 115 5.60 -13.14 -8.61
CA ASP A 115 6.26 -14.44 -8.37
C ASP A 115 7.78 -14.33 -8.46
N ILE A 116 8.42 -13.96 -7.36
CA ILE A 116 9.87 -13.80 -7.23
C ILE A 116 10.33 -14.28 -5.85
N GLY A 117 11.58 -14.73 -5.75
CA GLY A 117 12.23 -15.06 -4.47
C GLY A 117 11.57 -16.19 -3.69
N GLY A 118 10.79 -17.03 -4.36
CA GLY A 118 10.02 -18.11 -3.73
C GLY A 118 8.66 -17.69 -3.18
N ALA A 119 8.36 -16.38 -3.08
CA ALA A 119 7.02 -15.93 -2.71
C ALA A 119 6.06 -16.22 -3.87
N ARG A 120 5.12 -17.10 -3.62
CA ARG A 120 4.09 -17.50 -4.58
C ARG A 120 2.81 -16.73 -4.28
N SER A 121 2.81 -15.42 -4.63
CA SER A 121 1.64 -14.56 -4.42
C SER A 121 0.40 -15.03 -5.18
N ASP A 122 0.59 -15.69 -6.32
CA ASP A 122 -0.45 -16.36 -7.08
C ASP A 122 -1.07 -17.54 -6.31
N PHE A 123 -0.24 -18.35 -5.65
CA PHE A 123 -0.69 -19.47 -4.83
C PHE A 123 -1.58 -19.02 -3.66
N PHE A 124 -1.22 -17.94 -3.00
CA PHE A 124 -1.99 -17.39 -1.87
C PHE A 124 -3.10 -16.42 -2.33
N ALA A 125 -3.25 -16.19 -3.64
CA ALA A 125 -4.13 -15.16 -4.18
C ALA A 125 -3.96 -13.78 -3.50
N SER A 126 -2.70 -13.44 -3.14
CA SER A 126 -2.37 -12.26 -2.33
C SER A 126 -2.79 -10.93 -2.97
N GLY A 127 -2.93 -10.89 -4.30
CA GLY A 127 -3.44 -9.73 -5.03
C GLY A 127 -4.98 -9.63 -5.04
N GLY A 128 -5.72 -10.59 -4.43
CA GLY A 128 -7.19 -10.55 -4.39
C GLY A 128 -7.88 -10.53 -5.76
N GLY A 129 -7.25 -11.08 -6.80
CA GLY A 129 -7.76 -11.07 -8.17
C GLY A 129 -7.57 -9.73 -8.91
N LEU A 130 -6.89 -8.76 -8.31
CA LEU A 130 -6.57 -7.49 -8.94
C LEU A 130 -5.42 -7.65 -9.94
N ARG A 131 -5.44 -6.86 -11.01
CA ARG A 131 -4.38 -6.86 -12.03
C ARG A 131 -3.12 -6.18 -11.52
N GLY A 132 -1.97 -6.72 -11.93
CA GLY A 132 -0.67 -6.21 -11.56
C GLY A 132 -0.24 -6.66 -10.17
N ALA A 133 0.88 -6.12 -9.72
CA ALA A 133 1.53 -6.42 -8.44
C ALA A 133 2.45 -5.24 -8.08
N LYS A 134 3.22 -5.33 -7.01
CA LYS A 134 4.24 -4.35 -6.63
C LYS A 134 5.03 -3.85 -7.85
N GLY A 135 5.16 -2.54 -7.98
CA GLY A 135 5.81 -1.90 -9.14
C GLY A 135 4.91 -1.70 -10.34
N SER A 136 3.60 -1.89 -10.20
CA SER A 136 2.60 -1.62 -11.23
C SER A 136 1.62 -0.53 -10.76
N VAL A 137 1.16 0.30 -11.68
CA VAL A 137 0.10 1.29 -11.42
C VAL A 137 -1.31 0.75 -11.65
N PHE A 138 -1.46 -0.54 -11.95
CA PHE A 138 -2.75 -1.24 -11.89
C PHE A 138 -3.18 -1.47 -10.44
N GLU A 139 -4.45 -1.81 -10.22
CA GLU A 139 -5.02 -1.96 -8.88
C GLU A 139 -4.24 -2.93 -7.99
N GLY A 140 -3.72 -4.05 -8.53
CA GLY A 140 -2.92 -5.02 -7.77
C GLY A 140 -1.58 -4.49 -7.25
N GLY A 141 -1.09 -3.39 -7.81
CA GLY A 141 0.13 -2.72 -7.30
C GLY A 141 -0.16 -1.55 -6.36
N LEU A 142 -1.33 -0.91 -6.50
CA LEU A 142 -1.69 0.31 -5.77
C LEU A 142 -2.69 0.07 -4.63
N ARG A 143 -3.67 -0.80 -4.85
CA ARG A 143 -4.76 -1.03 -3.91
C ARG A 143 -4.32 -1.97 -2.79
N VAL A 144 -4.26 -1.44 -1.59
CA VAL A 144 -3.85 -2.13 -0.36
C VAL A 144 -4.98 -2.10 0.67
N PRO A 145 -4.99 -3.01 1.65
CA PRO A 145 -5.92 -2.91 2.77
C PRO A 145 -5.64 -1.62 3.58
N LEU A 146 -6.71 -1.01 4.07
CA LEU A 146 -6.66 0.01 5.11
C LEU A 146 -7.68 -0.37 6.17
N ILE A 147 -7.22 -0.61 7.39
CA ILE A 147 -8.06 -0.88 8.55
C ILE A 147 -7.80 0.21 9.57
N VAL A 148 -8.87 0.86 10.03
CA VAL A 148 -8.77 1.91 11.04
C VAL A 148 -9.62 1.51 12.24
N ARG A 149 -9.03 1.58 13.42
CA ARG A 149 -9.68 1.29 14.68
C ARG A 149 -9.51 2.46 15.65
N TRP A 150 -10.62 2.94 16.16
CA TRP A 150 -10.67 3.91 17.24
C TRP A 150 -11.93 3.64 18.06
N PRO A 151 -11.83 2.89 19.15
CA PRO A 151 -12.98 2.53 19.97
C PRO A 151 -13.78 3.75 20.40
N GLN A 152 -15.10 3.60 20.52
CA GLN A 152 -16.05 4.64 20.84
C GLN A 152 -16.20 5.80 19.83
N GLN A 153 -15.25 5.98 18.91
CA GLN A 153 -15.32 7.02 17.87
C GLN A 153 -15.74 6.44 16.52
N ILE A 154 -15.17 5.30 16.13
CA ILE A 154 -15.48 4.63 14.87
C ILE A 154 -16.32 3.40 15.16
N ALA A 155 -17.51 3.32 14.54
CA ALA A 155 -18.39 2.18 14.70
C ALA A 155 -17.75 0.88 14.19
N ALA A 156 -17.75 -0.16 15.02
CA ALA A 156 -17.18 -1.45 14.65
C ALA A 156 -17.92 -2.09 13.46
N GLY A 157 -17.15 -2.73 12.57
CA GLY A 157 -17.69 -3.41 11.38
C GLY A 157 -18.13 -2.49 10.24
N THR A 158 -17.87 -1.19 10.35
CA THR A 158 -18.14 -0.24 9.25
C THR A 158 -17.21 -0.52 8.08
N VAL A 159 -17.76 -0.45 6.85
CA VAL A 159 -17.02 -0.58 5.60
C VAL A 159 -17.21 0.68 4.79
N SER A 160 -16.11 1.33 4.42
CA SER A 160 -16.10 2.47 3.50
C SER A 160 -15.68 2.04 2.10
N HIS A 161 -16.29 2.65 1.10
CA HIS A 161 -15.92 2.52 -0.32
C HIS A 161 -15.23 3.79 -0.85
N MET A 162 -14.94 4.74 0.01
CA MET A 162 -14.25 5.96 -0.35
C MET A 162 -12.84 5.64 -0.85
N PRO A 163 -12.43 6.12 -2.03
CA PRO A 163 -11.05 6.06 -2.44
C PRO A 163 -10.16 6.94 -1.56
N ALA A 164 -9.13 6.34 -0.99
CA ALA A 164 -8.14 7.02 -0.16
C ALA A 164 -6.72 6.71 -0.66
N ALA A 165 -5.76 7.54 -0.32
CA ALA A 165 -4.37 7.35 -0.68
C ALA A 165 -3.42 7.75 0.48
N PHE A 166 -2.13 7.41 0.36
CA PHE A 166 -1.17 7.67 1.45
C PHE A 166 -1.02 9.15 1.80
N TRP A 167 -1.19 10.06 0.85
CA TRP A 167 -1.15 11.50 1.12
C TRP A 167 -2.33 12.02 1.96
N ASP A 168 -3.37 11.19 2.16
CA ASP A 168 -4.51 11.50 3.05
C ASP A 168 -4.19 11.25 4.53
N PHE A 169 -3.15 10.46 4.83
CA PHE A 169 -2.78 10.17 6.23
C PHE A 169 -2.35 11.42 6.99
N LEU A 170 -1.52 12.27 6.39
CA LEU A 170 -1.03 13.46 7.07
C LEU A 170 -2.16 14.42 7.48
N PRO A 171 -3.07 14.87 6.58
CA PRO A 171 -4.20 15.70 6.99
C PRO A 171 -5.14 14.99 7.96
N THR A 172 -5.32 13.66 7.84
CA THR A 172 -6.13 12.87 8.79
C THR A 172 -5.52 12.87 10.20
N ILE A 173 -4.21 12.68 10.31
CA ILE A 173 -3.51 12.66 11.60
C ILE A 173 -3.53 14.05 12.25
N LEU A 174 -3.33 15.12 11.46
CA LEU A 174 -3.42 16.49 11.96
C LEU A 174 -4.82 16.81 12.49
N ASP A 175 -5.85 16.40 11.75
CA ASP A 175 -7.25 16.59 12.14
C ASP A 175 -7.56 15.80 13.43
N ALA A 176 -7.19 14.52 13.49
CA ALA A 176 -7.34 13.69 14.69
C ALA A 176 -6.63 14.27 15.91
N ALA A 177 -5.49 14.95 15.72
CA ALA A 177 -4.72 15.60 16.78
C ALA A 177 -5.24 17.00 17.15
N GLY A 178 -6.28 17.50 16.46
CA GLY A 178 -6.77 18.90 16.64
C GLY A 178 -5.75 19.95 16.21
N ALA A 179 -4.81 19.59 15.33
CA ALA A 179 -3.78 20.49 14.82
C ALA A 179 -4.32 21.30 13.62
N SER A 180 -3.68 22.43 13.34
CA SER A 180 -4.04 23.24 12.18
C SER A 180 -3.75 22.50 10.88
N PRO A 181 -4.66 22.55 9.89
CA PRO A 181 -4.42 21.94 8.58
C PRO A 181 -3.23 22.60 7.88
N LEU A 182 -2.55 21.85 7.02
CA LEU A 182 -1.49 22.39 6.19
C LEU A 182 -2.07 23.35 5.13
N ALA A 183 -1.35 24.43 4.85
CA ALA A 183 -1.73 25.40 3.83
C ALA A 183 -1.77 24.79 2.42
N THR A 184 -0.91 23.81 2.15
CA THR A 184 -0.82 23.07 0.89
C THR A 184 -0.62 21.60 1.14
N THR A 185 -1.50 20.78 0.63
CA THR A 185 -1.42 19.29 0.66
C THR A 185 -2.24 18.72 -0.49
N ASP A 186 -1.79 17.60 -1.04
CA ASP A 186 -2.56 16.84 -2.02
C ASP A 186 -3.62 15.94 -1.34
N GLY A 187 -3.51 15.76 -0.03
CA GLY A 187 -4.39 14.90 0.75
C GLY A 187 -5.63 15.62 1.29
N VAL A 188 -6.65 14.82 1.59
CA VAL A 188 -7.85 15.23 2.33
C VAL A 188 -7.92 14.45 3.64
N SER A 189 -8.47 15.05 4.69
CA SER A 189 -8.71 14.33 5.93
C SER A 189 -9.78 13.26 5.74
N LEU A 190 -9.51 12.04 6.20
CA LEU A 190 -10.45 10.94 6.23
C LEU A 190 -11.34 10.96 7.48
N MET A 191 -11.09 11.89 8.41
CA MET A 191 -11.82 11.94 9.70
C MET A 191 -13.34 12.03 9.55
N PRO A 192 -13.92 12.85 8.65
CA PRO A 192 -15.37 12.86 8.47
C PRO A 192 -15.94 11.50 8.06
N GLU A 193 -15.30 10.79 7.12
CA GLU A 193 -15.71 9.44 6.72
C GLU A 193 -15.58 8.43 7.87
N LEU A 194 -14.46 8.47 8.58
CA LEU A 194 -14.18 7.58 9.70
C LEU A 194 -15.19 7.74 10.86
N LEU A 195 -15.63 8.97 11.09
CA LEU A 195 -16.63 9.31 12.13
C LEU A 195 -18.08 9.21 11.64
N GLY A 196 -18.30 8.86 10.37
CA GLY A 196 -19.65 8.73 9.78
C GLY A 196 -20.34 10.07 9.53
N HIS A 197 -19.58 11.15 9.33
CA HIS A 197 -20.12 12.47 8.99
C HIS A 197 -20.48 12.53 7.50
N SER A 198 -21.50 13.32 7.15
CA SER A 198 -22.00 13.43 5.78
C SER A 198 -21.15 14.31 4.87
N GLU A 199 -20.28 15.15 5.42
CA GLU A 199 -19.49 16.15 4.68
C GLU A 199 -18.04 15.74 4.52
N GLN A 200 -17.81 14.61 3.82
CA GLN A 200 -16.45 14.15 3.49
C GLN A 200 -15.94 14.85 2.23
N PRO A 201 -14.80 15.56 2.30
CA PRO A 201 -14.12 16.06 1.11
C PRO A 201 -13.70 14.89 0.20
N ALA A 202 -13.91 15.04 -1.10
CA ALA A 202 -13.54 14.02 -2.08
C ALA A 202 -12.45 14.55 -3.00
N HIS A 203 -11.55 13.66 -3.40
CA HIS A 203 -10.59 13.95 -4.46
C HIS A 203 -11.30 14.10 -5.80
N ALA A 204 -10.95 15.13 -6.59
CA ALA A 204 -11.34 15.20 -7.98
C ALA A 204 -10.72 14.04 -8.78
N TYR A 205 -9.52 13.65 -8.43
CA TYR A 205 -8.80 12.49 -8.93
C TYR A 205 -7.71 12.06 -7.95
N LEU A 206 -7.23 10.81 -8.08
CA LEU A 206 -6.00 10.31 -7.47
C LEU A 206 -5.00 10.03 -8.60
N TYR A 207 -3.75 10.46 -8.45
CA TYR A 207 -2.73 10.37 -9.50
C TYR A 207 -1.47 9.66 -9.01
N TRP A 208 -0.91 8.79 -9.85
CA TRP A 208 0.34 8.06 -9.58
C TRP A 208 1.27 8.08 -10.78
N GLU A 209 2.55 8.21 -10.49
CA GLU A 209 3.65 8.01 -11.42
C GLU A 209 4.60 6.94 -10.89
N PHE A 210 5.09 6.12 -11.79
CA PHE A 210 6.12 5.13 -11.47
C PHE A 210 7.17 5.09 -12.57
N PRO A 211 8.37 5.69 -12.37
CA PRO A 211 9.37 5.86 -13.42
C PRO A 211 10.13 4.59 -13.79
N ALA A 212 10.01 3.51 -12.98
CA ALA A 212 10.61 2.22 -13.28
C ALA A 212 9.70 1.33 -14.17
N TYR A 213 10.20 0.17 -14.58
CA TYR A 213 9.50 -0.83 -15.38
C TYR A 213 8.80 -0.27 -16.63
N GLY A 214 9.54 0.53 -17.39
CA GLY A 214 9.03 1.15 -18.62
C GLY A 214 8.38 2.51 -18.42
N SER A 215 8.31 2.99 -17.21
CA SER A 215 7.62 4.21 -16.76
C SER A 215 6.11 4.16 -17.00
N GLN A 216 5.37 4.51 -15.98
CA GLN A 216 3.92 4.35 -15.93
C GLN A 216 3.26 5.56 -15.27
N GLN A 217 2.05 5.88 -15.71
CA GLN A 217 1.13 6.82 -15.05
C GLN A 217 -0.24 6.17 -14.88
N ALA A 218 -0.91 6.50 -13.79
CA ALA A 218 -2.32 6.19 -13.61
C ALA A 218 -3.06 7.36 -12.98
N ILE A 219 -4.34 7.48 -13.31
CA ILE A 219 -5.24 8.42 -12.68
C ILE A 219 -6.58 7.73 -12.40
N ARG A 220 -7.12 7.94 -11.22
CA ARG A 220 -8.44 7.46 -10.82
C ARG A 220 -9.38 8.65 -10.65
N MET A 221 -10.52 8.61 -11.33
CA MET A 221 -11.59 9.62 -11.33
C MET A 221 -12.90 8.94 -10.92
N GLY A 222 -13.19 8.89 -9.63
CA GLY A 222 -14.32 8.13 -9.11
C GLY A 222 -14.19 6.63 -9.42
N ASP A 223 -15.11 6.08 -10.20
CA ASP A 223 -15.12 4.68 -10.62
C ASP A 223 -14.23 4.40 -11.84
N TRP A 224 -13.76 5.45 -12.53
CA TRP A 224 -12.93 5.32 -13.70
C TRP A 224 -11.44 5.39 -13.38
N LYS A 225 -10.68 4.52 -14.03
CA LYS A 225 -9.21 4.53 -13.95
C LYS A 225 -8.60 4.51 -15.34
N ALA A 226 -7.70 5.45 -15.57
CA ALA A 226 -6.91 5.52 -16.78
C ALA A 226 -5.45 5.18 -16.48
N VAL A 227 -4.82 4.40 -17.38
CA VAL A 227 -3.44 3.94 -17.25
C VAL A 227 -2.69 4.21 -18.54
N ARG A 228 -1.46 4.71 -18.40
CA ARG A 228 -0.52 4.88 -19.52
C ARG A 228 0.80 4.22 -19.15
N ARG A 229 1.39 3.47 -20.09
CA ARG A 229 2.63 2.70 -19.84
C ARG A 229 3.67 2.95 -20.92
N ASP A 230 4.85 2.42 -20.71
CA ASP A 230 5.97 2.45 -21.64
C ASP A 230 6.44 3.87 -21.99
N LEU A 231 6.32 4.77 -21.04
CA LEU A 231 6.62 6.19 -21.18
C LEU A 231 8.10 6.51 -21.35
N GLN A 232 8.99 5.52 -21.29
CA GLN A 232 10.41 5.71 -21.59
C GLN A 232 10.68 6.03 -23.06
N LYS A 233 9.75 5.68 -23.96
CA LYS A 233 9.91 5.87 -25.40
C LYS A 233 9.02 7.00 -25.95
N SER A 234 7.78 7.03 -25.54
CA SER A 234 6.80 8.03 -25.98
C SER A 234 5.57 7.96 -25.09
N ALA A 235 4.76 9.02 -25.08
CA ALA A 235 3.45 8.95 -24.46
C ALA A 235 2.56 7.94 -25.22
N GLY A 236 2.50 6.70 -24.72
CA GLY A 236 1.65 5.65 -25.28
C GLY A 236 0.15 5.96 -25.14
N PRO A 237 -0.72 5.13 -25.74
CA PRO A 237 -2.17 5.29 -25.60
C PRO A 237 -2.60 5.13 -24.15
N ILE A 238 -3.65 5.86 -23.78
CA ILE A 238 -4.32 5.72 -22.50
C ILE A 238 -5.29 4.55 -22.60
N GLN A 239 -5.19 3.60 -21.66
CA GLN A 239 -6.16 2.55 -21.40
C GLN A 239 -7.15 3.06 -20.35
N LEU A 240 -8.43 2.71 -20.47
CA LEU A 240 -9.49 3.15 -19.56
C LEU A 240 -10.29 1.97 -19.02
N TYR A 241 -10.52 1.94 -17.72
CA TYR A 241 -11.23 0.88 -17.01
C TYR A 241 -12.33 1.43 -16.10
N ASN A 242 -13.47 0.74 -16.03
CA ASN A 242 -14.52 1.03 -15.06
C ASN A 242 -14.34 0.10 -13.85
N LEU A 243 -13.75 0.57 -12.77
CA LEU A 243 -13.42 -0.23 -11.59
C LEU A 243 -14.66 -0.72 -10.81
N LYS A 244 -15.83 -0.11 -11.04
CA LYS A 244 -17.09 -0.59 -10.44
C LYS A 244 -17.53 -1.92 -11.04
N GLU A 245 -17.31 -2.10 -12.34
CA GLU A 245 -17.73 -3.28 -13.09
C GLU A 245 -16.57 -4.25 -13.36
N ASP A 246 -15.35 -3.72 -13.49
CA ASP A 246 -14.13 -4.45 -13.83
C ASP A 246 -12.97 -4.06 -12.88
N ARG A 247 -13.01 -4.55 -11.66
CA ARG A 247 -11.95 -4.32 -10.66
C ARG A 247 -10.59 -4.92 -11.04
N ALA A 248 -10.62 -5.88 -11.97
CA ALA A 248 -9.41 -6.57 -12.45
C ALA A 248 -8.76 -5.84 -13.64
N GLU A 249 -9.34 -4.74 -14.11
CA GLU A 249 -8.81 -3.96 -15.24
C GLU A 249 -8.54 -4.84 -16.47
N SER A 250 -9.47 -5.75 -16.75
CA SER A 250 -9.34 -6.76 -17.80
C SER A 250 -9.83 -6.27 -19.17
N ASN A 251 -10.75 -5.31 -19.17
CA ASN A 251 -11.42 -4.82 -20.37
C ASN A 251 -11.16 -3.32 -20.58
N ASP A 252 -10.28 -3.01 -21.54
CA ASP A 252 -10.00 -1.63 -21.94
C ASP A 252 -11.17 -1.06 -22.77
N VAL A 253 -11.85 -0.07 -22.21
CA VAL A 253 -13.01 0.58 -22.84
C VAL A 253 -12.71 1.99 -23.38
N ALA A 254 -11.44 2.36 -23.54
CA ALA A 254 -11.00 3.67 -23.99
C ALA A 254 -11.64 4.09 -25.32
N ALA A 255 -11.77 3.16 -26.27
CA ALA A 255 -12.37 3.43 -27.59
C ALA A 255 -13.86 3.85 -27.51
N SER A 256 -14.57 3.40 -26.46
CA SER A 256 -16.00 3.69 -26.26
C SER A 256 -16.26 4.97 -25.45
N HIS A 257 -15.21 5.53 -24.82
CA HIS A 257 -15.32 6.67 -23.91
C HIS A 257 -14.23 7.75 -24.19
N PRO A 258 -14.16 8.30 -25.41
CA PRO A 258 -13.12 9.25 -25.80
C PRO A 258 -13.11 10.53 -24.93
N GLU A 259 -14.26 10.95 -24.42
CA GLU A 259 -14.40 12.11 -23.53
C GLU A 259 -13.72 11.87 -22.17
N LEU A 260 -13.83 10.66 -21.59
CA LEU A 260 -13.17 10.29 -20.35
C LEU A 260 -11.66 10.12 -20.56
N VAL A 261 -11.24 9.60 -21.71
CA VAL A 261 -9.82 9.53 -22.08
C VAL A 261 -9.22 10.92 -22.19
N ALA A 262 -9.93 11.88 -22.81
CA ALA A 262 -9.49 13.28 -22.91
C ALA A 262 -9.40 13.94 -21.53
N LEU A 263 -10.38 13.71 -20.67
CA LEU A 263 -10.37 14.21 -19.29
C LEU A 263 -9.20 13.62 -18.48
N ALA A 264 -8.96 12.31 -18.59
CA ALA A 264 -7.84 11.64 -17.94
C ALA A 264 -6.49 12.21 -18.43
N ALA A 265 -6.33 12.42 -19.75
CA ALA A 265 -5.13 13.02 -20.32
C ALA A 265 -4.87 14.43 -19.79
N LYS A 266 -5.93 15.23 -19.66
CA LYS A 266 -5.86 16.58 -19.08
C LYS A 266 -5.36 16.52 -17.64
N TYR A 267 -6.00 15.70 -16.78
CA TYR A 267 -5.63 15.57 -15.38
C TYR A 267 -4.23 14.97 -15.18
N MET A 268 -3.83 14.00 -16.01
CA MET A 268 -2.47 13.47 -15.99
C MET A 268 -1.42 14.54 -16.28
N THR A 269 -1.76 15.49 -17.17
CA THR A 269 -0.86 16.61 -17.50
C THR A 269 -0.83 17.66 -16.37
N GLU A 270 -1.97 17.96 -15.76
CA GLU A 270 -2.07 18.94 -14.68
C GLU A 270 -1.40 18.44 -13.37
N ALA A 271 -1.51 17.15 -13.09
CA ALA A 271 -0.95 16.53 -11.89
C ALA A 271 0.55 16.23 -11.99
N HIS A 272 1.06 16.08 -13.21
CA HIS A 272 2.47 15.78 -13.45
C HIS A 272 3.38 16.95 -13.05
N THR A 273 4.38 16.67 -12.22
CA THR A 273 5.44 17.62 -11.89
C THR A 273 6.78 17.09 -12.42
N PRO A 274 7.41 17.73 -13.42
CA PRO A 274 8.68 17.28 -13.97
C PRO A 274 9.77 17.16 -12.90
N SER A 275 10.50 16.05 -12.90
CA SER A 275 11.60 15.81 -11.96
C SER A 275 12.87 15.41 -12.69
N VAL A 276 13.98 16.06 -12.34
CA VAL A 276 15.31 15.69 -12.89
C VAL A 276 15.80 14.33 -12.39
N LEU A 277 15.28 13.85 -11.25
CA LEU A 277 15.64 12.56 -10.65
C LEU A 277 14.75 11.41 -11.13
N PHE A 278 13.47 11.69 -11.41
CA PHE A 278 12.46 10.71 -11.78
C PHE A 278 11.77 11.12 -13.07
N GLN A 279 12.55 11.13 -14.16
CA GLN A 279 12.06 11.55 -15.46
C GLN A 279 11.09 10.54 -16.06
N LEU A 280 10.04 11.06 -16.69
CA LEU A 280 9.13 10.35 -17.58
C LEU A 280 9.35 10.79 -19.02
N PRO A 281 10.31 10.24 -19.75
CA PRO A 281 10.77 10.79 -21.04
C PRO A 281 9.66 10.95 -22.10
N GLY A 282 8.61 10.14 -22.03
CA GLY A 282 7.46 10.25 -22.93
C GLY A 282 6.45 11.32 -22.54
N VAL A 283 6.64 12.01 -21.38
CA VAL A 283 5.75 13.04 -20.85
C VAL A 283 6.50 14.34 -20.63
N ASP A 284 7.69 14.28 -20.04
CA ASP A 284 8.58 15.42 -19.86
C ASP A 284 8.99 16.01 -21.22
N ALA A 285 9.08 17.32 -21.29
CA ALA A 285 9.66 17.97 -22.46
C ALA A 285 11.12 17.51 -22.65
N PRO A 286 11.60 17.33 -23.91
CA PRO A 286 13.00 17.04 -24.15
C PRO A 286 13.88 18.09 -23.46
N LYS A 287 14.93 17.64 -22.76
CA LYS A 287 15.94 18.58 -22.23
C LYS A 287 16.46 19.44 -23.39
N PRO A 288 16.61 20.77 -23.20
CA PRO A 288 17.42 21.54 -24.11
C PRO A 288 18.79 20.87 -24.25
N ALA A 289 19.27 20.74 -25.48
CA ALA A 289 20.64 20.25 -25.69
C ALA A 289 21.57 21.14 -24.84
N GLU A 290 22.38 20.54 -23.98
CA GLU A 290 23.47 21.25 -23.31
C GLU A 290 24.48 21.59 -24.40
N ASP A 291 24.59 22.91 -24.73
CA ASP A 291 25.61 23.46 -25.65
C ASP A 291 27.00 23.39 -25.03
#